data_d3a3f5abcf9cc10d0bbfd0db50ef85e2
#
_entry.id   d3a3f5abcf9cc10d0bbfd0db50ef85e2
#
_cell.length_a   1.000
_cell.length_b   1.000
_cell.length_c   1.000
_cell.angle_alpha   90.00
_cell.angle_beta   90.00
_cell.angle_gamma   90.00
#
_symmetry.space_group_name_H-M   'P 1'
#
loop_
_entity.id
_entity.type
_entity.pdbx_description
1 polymer ?
#
loop_
_entity_poly.entity_id
_entity_poly.type
_entity_poly.pdbx_seq_one_letter_code
_entity_poly.pdbx_strand_id
1 'polypeptide(L)'
;MMKFFKRFKDLGIEGAQAKYYDKLTREHRLGEMKDQAREAAGYISDGDTALEIAPGAGYLSIELSKLGKYKITGMDISKDLVEICTENANEAGVEVDFRQGNVSNMPFDANMFNCIICVLAFKNFKQPVKALSEIYRVLKPGGTALIMDLNKDATMKATKKVAENIGLKGLKAFIAGAIQRSGAYSRKEFETFIAHTEFKEYEIRNTEMGFSIFLKK
;
A
#
# COMPACT_ATOMS: atom_id res chain seq x y z
N MET A 1 23.96 -9.43 -1.89
CA MET A 1 22.95 -8.62 -1.18
C MET A 1 21.59 -8.66 -1.86
N MET A 2 21.48 -8.43 -3.18
CA MET A 2 20.19 -8.44 -3.92
C MET A 2 19.40 -9.77 -3.85
N LYS A 3 20.06 -10.95 -3.79
CA LYS A 3 19.39 -12.26 -3.66
C LYS A 3 18.77 -12.49 -2.27
N PHE A 4 19.29 -11.87 -1.21
CA PHE A 4 18.81 -12.04 0.16
C PHE A 4 17.46 -11.34 0.36
N PHE A 5 17.27 -10.13 -0.18
CA PHE A 5 16.01 -9.39 -0.05
C PHE A 5 14.86 -9.96 -0.91
N LYS A 6 15.17 -10.61 -2.05
CA LYS A 6 14.14 -11.33 -2.82
C LYS A 6 13.49 -12.50 -2.04
N ARG A 7 14.16 -13.01 -1.02
CA ARG A 7 13.68 -14.15 -0.20
C ARG A 7 12.54 -13.78 0.74
N PHE A 8 12.38 -12.50 1.08
CA PHE A 8 11.37 -12.01 2.02
C PHE A 8 10.17 -11.33 1.35
N LYS A 9 10.06 -11.38 0.02
CA LYS A 9 8.91 -10.86 -0.70
C LYS A 9 7.75 -11.85 -0.65
N ASP A 10 6.53 -11.33 -0.64
CA ASP A 10 5.26 -12.07 -0.47
C ASP A 10 5.19 -12.86 0.86
N LEU A 11 5.85 -12.39 1.89
CA LEU A 11 5.68 -12.89 3.25
C LEU A 11 4.74 -11.94 4.01
N GLY A 12 3.69 -12.50 4.61
CA GLY A 12 2.84 -11.78 5.54
C GLY A 12 3.57 -11.45 6.84
N ILE A 13 3.11 -10.44 7.53
CA ILE A 13 3.55 -10.12 8.89
C ILE A 13 2.62 -10.86 9.84
N GLU A 14 3.11 -11.88 10.55
CA GLU A 14 2.29 -12.77 11.36
C GLU A 14 2.67 -12.72 12.85
N GLY A 15 1.79 -13.22 13.71
CA GLY A 15 2.00 -13.41 15.14
C GLY A 15 2.27 -12.12 15.90
N ALA A 16 3.24 -12.16 16.79
CA ALA A 16 3.65 -11.01 17.61
C ALA A 16 4.12 -9.82 16.76
N GLN A 17 4.62 -10.06 15.56
CA GLN A 17 5.08 -8.98 14.66
C GLN A 17 3.88 -8.20 14.09
N ALA A 18 2.76 -8.85 13.79
CA ALA A 18 1.54 -8.19 13.33
C ALA A 18 0.97 -7.26 14.41
N LYS A 19 0.89 -7.75 15.66
CA LYS A 19 0.46 -6.94 16.82
C LYS A 19 1.39 -5.75 17.08
N TYR A 20 2.70 -5.96 16.96
CA TYR A 20 3.67 -4.89 17.11
C TYR A 20 3.56 -3.85 15.99
N TYR A 21 3.32 -4.29 14.76
CA TYR A 21 3.10 -3.42 13.61
C TYR A 21 1.83 -2.55 13.80
N ASP A 22 0.73 -3.14 14.27
CA ASP A 22 -0.50 -2.41 14.60
C ASP A 22 -0.22 -1.33 15.65
N LYS A 23 0.41 -1.70 16.77
CA LYS A 23 0.78 -0.75 17.83
C LYS A 23 1.59 0.43 17.31
N LEU A 24 2.64 0.16 16.52
CA LEU A 24 3.49 1.22 15.95
C LEU A 24 2.71 2.13 14.99
N THR A 25 1.81 1.55 14.18
CA THR A 25 0.99 2.32 13.24
C THR A 25 0.03 3.22 14.01
N ARG A 26 -0.63 2.70 15.04
CA ARG A 26 -1.54 3.43 15.90
C ARG A 26 -0.83 4.59 16.63
N GLU A 27 0.37 4.37 17.15
CA GLU A 27 1.12 5.38 17.91
C GLU A 27 1.75 6.47 17.02
N HIS A 28 2.12 6.17 15.77
CA HIS A 28 3.00 7.05 15.01
C HIS A 28 2.50 7.45 13.62
N ARG A 29 1.53 6.72 13.03
CA ARG A 29 1.20 6.89 11.60
C ARG A 29 -0.25 7.26 11.30
N LEU A 30 -1.11 7.43 12.31
CA LEU A 30 -2.54 7.75 12.06
C LEU A 30 -2.73 9.07 11.29
N GLY A 31 -1.89 10.08 11.52
CA GLY A 31 -1.93 11.33 10.77
C GLY A 31 -1.63 11.12 9.28
N GLU A 32 -0.60 10.34 8.97
CA GLU A 32 -0.23 9.96 7.61
C GLU A 32 -1.37 9.18 6.91
N MET A 33 -1.99 8.23 7.61
CA MET A 33 -3.13 7.46 7.08
C MET A 33 -4.32 8.35 6.72
N LYS A 34 -4.62 9.37 7.55
CA LYS A 34 -5.67 10.35 7.27
C LYS A 34 -5.38 11.18 6.03
N ASP A 35 -4.15 11.62 5.84
CA ASP A 35 -3.77 12.41 4.68
C ASP A 35 -3.83 11.57 3.40
N GLN A 36 -3.36 10.33 3.44
CA GLN A 36 -3.46 9.38 2.34
C GLN A 36 -4.91 9.01 2.00
N ALA A 37 -5.77 8.87 3.01
CA ALA A 37 -7.20 8.64 2.81
C ALA A 37 -7.87 9.84 2.11
N ARG A 38 -7.53 11.09 2.47
CA ARG A 38 -8.01 12.29 1.78
C ARG A 38 -7.53 12.35 0.33
N GLU A 39 -6.26 11.99 0.07
CA GLU A 39 -5.74 11.92 -1.30
C GLU A 39 -6.52 10.89 -2.12
N ALA A 40 -6.75 9.68 -1.59
CA ALA A 40 -7.51 8.64 -2.24
C ALA A 40 -8.98 9.03 -2.49
N ALA A 41 -9.61 9.73 -1.54
CA ALA A 41 -10.99 10.22 -1.67
C ALA A 41 -11.17 11.19 -2.86
N GLY A 42 -10.10 11.83 -3.32
CA GLY A 42 -10.13 12.68 -4.53
C GLY A 42 -10.34 11.91 -5.85
N TYR A 43 -10.27 10.58 -5.82
CA TYR A 43 -10.40 9.71 -7.00
C TYR A 43 -11.64 8.81 -6.98
N ILE A 44 -12.52 8.97 -5.99
CA ILE A 44 -13.74 8.18 -5.82
C ILE A 44 -14.92 9.08 -5.47
N SER A 45 -16.13 8.62 -5.77
CA SER A 45 -17.40 9.28 -5.47
C SER A 45 -18.28 8.41 -4.59
N ASP A 46 -19.29 8.98 -3.96
CA ASP A 46 -20.28 8.24 -3.17
C ASP A 46 -20.90 7.09 -3.99
N GLY A 47 -20.93 5.91 -3.41
CA GLY A 47 -21.38 4.68 -4.06
C GLY A 47 -20.28 3.89 -4.78
N ASP A 48 -19.11 4.45 -4.98
CA ASP A 48 -17.96 3.77 -5.60
C ASP A 48 -17.39 2.65 -4.73
N THR A 49 -16.65 1.76 -5.40
CA THR A 49 -15.95 0.65 -4.79
C THR A 49 -14.45 0.92 -4.77
N ALA A 50 -13.81 0.76 -3.61
CA ALA A 50 -12.37 0.90 -3.45
C ALA A 50 -11.72 -0.39 -2.92
N LEU A 51 -10.50 -0.68 -3.37
CA LEU A 51 -9.66 -1.76 -2.85
C LEU A 51 -8.37 -1.18 -2.27
N GLU A 52 -8.08 -1.45 -1.00
CA GLU A 52 -6.74 -1.26 -0.46
C GLU A 52 -5.97 -2.58 -0.50
N ILE A 53 -4.80 -2.58 -1.17
CA ILE A 53 -3.89 -3.71 -1.25
C ILE A 53 -2.84 -3.58 -0.16
N ALA A 54 -2.70 -4.63 0.66
CA ALA A 54 -1.83 -4.70 1.82
C ALA A 54 -2.11 -3.57 2.84
N PRO A 55 -3.35 -3.51 3.39
CA PRO A 55 -3.80 -2.48 4.34
C PRO A 55 -3.00 -2.45 5.65
N GLY A 56 -2.18 -3.46 5.92
CA GLY A 56 -1.49 -3.58 7.19
C GLY A 56 -2.47 -3.67 8.37
N ALA A 57 -2.53 -2.66 9.24
CA ALA A 57 -3.48 -2.61 10.35
C ALA A 57 -4.85 -1.97 9.98
N GLY A 58 -5.09 -1.63 8.70
CA GLY A 58 -6.37 -1.19 8.16
C GLY A 58 -6.73 0.28 8.37
N TYR A 59 -5.86 1.08 8.97
CA TYR A 59 -6.21 2.46 9.35
C TYR A 59 -6.48 3.38 8.17
N LEU A 60 -5.86 3.18 7.00
CA LEU A 60 -6.17 3.98 5.82
C LEU A 60 -7.61 3.68 5.33
N SER A 61 -7.98 2.41 5.18
CA SER A 61 -9.35 2.01 4.84
C SER A 61 -10.37 2.54 5.84
N ILE A 62 -10.07 2.47 7.14
CA ILE A 62 -10.91 3.01 8.21
C ILE A 62 -11.09 4.53 8.08
N GLU A 63 -10.02 5.28 7.83
CA GLU A 63 -10.12 6.73 7.67
C GLU A 63 -10.80 7.10 6.34
N LEU A 64 -10.59 6.33 5.28
CA LEU A 64 -11.27 6.54 4.00
C LEU A 64 -12.78 6.32 4.12
N SER A 65 -13.23 5.30 4.88
CA SER A 65 -14.65 5.01 5.07
C SER A 65 -15.42 6.14 5.78
N LYS A 66 -14.73 6.99 6.53
CA LYS A 66 -15.31 8.16 7.23
C LYS A 66 -15.50 9.38 6.32
N LEU A 67 -14.92 9.37 5.11
CA LEU A 67 -14.91 10.51 4.19
C LEU A 67 -16.07 10.50 3.18
N GLY A 68 -16.77 9.38 3.01
CA GLY A 68 -17.88 9.28 2.07
C GLY A 68 -18.58 7.92 2.13
N LYS A 69 -19.57 7.71 1.29
CA LYS A 69 -20.35 6.45 1.23
C LYS A 69 -19.70 5.46 0.26
N TYR A 70 -18.47 5.05 0.53
CA TYR A 70 -17.72 4.12 -0.30
C TYR A 70 -17.93 2.67 0.16
N LYS A 71 -17.84 1.72 -0.78
CA LYS A 71 -17.73 0.30 -0.47
C LYS A 71 -16.26 -0.09 -0.49
N ILE A 72 -15.65 -0.24 0.68
CA ILE A 72 -14.22 -0.47 0.80
C ILE A 72 -13.92 -1.93 1.09
N THR A 73 -13.00 -2.49 0.33
CA THR A 73 -12.40 -3.81 0.57
C THR A 73 -10.91 -3.62 0.86
N GLY A 74 -10.39 -4.31 1.86
CA GLY A 74 -8.95 -4.44 2.12
C GLY A 74 -8.50 -5.86 1.84
N MET A 75 -7.34 -6.05 1.19
CA MET A 75 -6.79 -7.39 0.95
C MET A 75 -5.34 -7.46 1.39
N ASP A 76 -5.03 -8.35 2.33
CA ASP A 76 -3.67 -8.63 2.78
C ASP A 76 -3.30 -10.10 2.61
N ILE A 77 -2.03 -10.39 2.44
CA ILE A 77 -1.51 -11.76 2.39
C ILE A 77 -1.44 -12.38 3.80
N SER A 78 -1.29 -11.57 4.83
CA SER A 78 -1.23 -11.96 6.23
C SER A 78 -2.63 -12.23 6.77
N LYS A 79 -2.83 -13.42 7.34
CA LYS A 79 -4.07 -13.76 8.03
C LYS A 79 -4.23 -12.94 9.30
N ASP A 80 -3.17 -12.79 10.08
CA ASP A 80 -3.22 -12.08 11.36
C ASP A 80 -3.48 -10.58 11.15
N LEU A 81 -2.93 -9.97 10.09
CA LEU A 81 -3.25 -8.58 9.76
C LEU A 81 -4.70 -8.42 9.31
N VAL A 82 -5.27 -9.37 8.58
CA VAL A 82 -6.71 -9.35 8.22
C VAL A 82 -7.59 -9.40 9.48
N GLU A 83 -7.25 -10.23 10.46
CA GLU A 83 -7.95 -10.29 11.75
C GLU A 83 -7.85 -8.95 12.49
N ILE A 84 -6.64 -8.38 12.60
CA ILE A 84 -6.38 -7.07 13.23
C ILE A 84 -7.14 -5.94 12.52
N CYS A 85 -7.12 -5.89 11.19
CA CYS A 85 -7.88 -4.89 10.41
C CYS A 85 -9.38 -4.95 10.74
N THR A 86 -9.93 -6.16 10.80
CA THR A 86 -11.34 -6.38 11.09
C THR A 86 -11.69 -5.92 12.51
N GLU A 87 -10.84 -6.25 13.49
CA GLU A 87 -11.01 -5.76 14.87
C GLU A 87 -10.93 -4.24 14.94
N ASN A 88 -9.94 -3.62 14.29
CA ASN A 88 -9.77 -2.16 14.28
C ASN A 88 -10.95 -1.44 13.60
N ALA A 89 -11.53 -1.99 12.52
CA ALA A 89 -12.71 -1.43 11.87
C ALA A 89 -13.95 -1.53 12.77
N ASN A 90 -14.14 -2.66 13.45
CA ASN A 90 -15.21 -2.85 14.41
C ASN A 90 -15.08 -1.86 15.59
N GLU A 91 -13.89 -1.69 16.17
CA GLU A 91 -13.61 -0.71 17.20
C GLU A 91 -13.90 0.74 16.74
N ALA A 92 -13.61 1.03 15.48
CA ALA A 92 -13.87 2.34 14.88
C ALA A 92 -15.34 2.56 14.48
N GLY A 93 -16.20 1.53 14.55
CA GLY A 93 -17.61 1.59 14.16
C GLY A 93 -17.83 1.82 12.68
N VAL A 94 -16.94 1.30 11.82
CA VAL A 94 -17.01 1.44 10.36
C VAL A 94 -17.09 0.08 9.68
N GLU A 95 -17.71 0.06 8.49
CA GLU A 95 -17.83 -1.16 7.68
C GLU A 95 -16.74 -1.17 6.60
N VAL A 96 -15.82 -2.14 6.69
CA VAL A 96 -14.79 -2.43 5.68
C VAL A 96 -14.66 -3.94 5.56
N ASP A 97 -14.67 -4.46 4.32
CA ASP A 97 -14.57 -5.89 4.04
C ASP A 97 -13.09 -6.28 3.89
N PHE A 98 -12.50 -6.87 4.95
CA PHE A 98 -11.12 -7.33 4.89
C PHE A 98 -11.02 -8.81 4.54
N ARG A 99 -10.17 -9.14 3.57
CA ARG A 99 -9.98 -10.49 3.03
C ARG A 99 -8.51 -10.88 2.94
N GLN A 100 -8.23 -12.16 3.16
CA GLN A 100 -6.90 -12.70 2.86
C GLN A 100 -6.74 -12.94 1.36
N GLY A 101 -5.60 -12.54 0.77
CA GLY A 101 -5.34 -12.77 -0.65
C GLY A 101 -3.94 -12.33 -1.07
N ASN A 102 -3.52 -12.79 -2.26
CA ASN A 102 -2.25 -12.43 -2.86
C ASN A 102 -2.49 -11.51 -4.05
N VAL A 103 -1.80 -10.38 -4.08
CA VAL A 103 -1.91 -9.37 -5.15
C VAL A 103 -1.58 -9.92 -6.54
N SER A 104 -0.75 -10.95 -6.63
CA SER A 104 -0.41 -11.60 -7.91
C SER A 104 -1.48 -12.60 -8.40
N ASN A 105 -2.54 -12.82 -7.65
CA ASN A 105 -3.70 -13.65 -8.00
C ASN A 105 -4.87 -13.26 -7.11
N MET A 106 -5.51 -12.13 -7.41
CA MET A 106 -6.56 -11.59 -6.57
C MET A 106 -7.88 -12.37 -6.72
N PRO A 107 -8.57 -12.70 -5.62
CA PRO A 107 -9.84 -13.43 -5.64
C PRO A 107 -11.03 -12.51 -5.95
N PHE A 108 -10.90 -11.67 -6.96
CA PHE A 108 -11.91 -10.71 -7.40
C PHE A 108 -12.18 -10.86 -8.90
N ASP A 109 -13.40 -10.57 -9.31
CA ASP A 109 -13.74 -10.49 -10.72
C ASP A 109 -13.09 -9.29 -11.41
N ALA A 110 -13.01 -9.32 -12.73
CA ALA A 110 -12.54 -8.17 -13.50
C ALA A 110 -13.51 -6.98 -13.34
N ASN A 111 -12.97 -5.76 -13.38
CA ASN A 111 -13.76 -4.51 -13.37
C ASN A 111 -14.64 -4.34 -12.11
N MET A 112 -14.11 -4.66 -10.94
CA MET A 112 -14.85 -4.51 -9.67
C MET A 112 -14.65 -3.15 -8.99
N PHE A 113 -13.48 -2.54 -9.09
CA PHE A 113 -13.11 -1.39 -8.28
C PHE A 113 -12.98 -0.12 -9.10
N ASN A 114 -13.49 1.00 -8.58
CA ASN A 114 -13.31 2.34 -9.15
C ASN A 114 -11.94 2.92 -8.77
N CYS A 115 -11.48 2.61 -7.55
CA CYS A 115 -10.18 3.03 -7.06
C CYS A 115 -9.43 1.86 -6.41
N ILE A 116 -8.12 1.79 -6.64
CA ILE A 116 -7.24 0.83 -5.97
C ILE A 116 -6.11 1.61 -5.30
N ILE A 117 -5.80 1.29 -4.05
CA ILE A 117 -4.81 1.99 -3.24
C ILE A 117 -3.79 0.96 -2.75
N CYS A 118 -2.50 1.31 -2.84
CA CYS A 118 -1.41 0.50 -2.30
C CYS A 118 -0.35 1.42 -1.71
N VAL A 119 -0.12 1.36 -0.39
CA VAL A 119 0.78 2.27 0.31
C VAL A 119 1.91 1.50 0.98
N LEU A 120 3.16 1.87 0.66
CA LEU A 120 4.41 1.33 1.22
C LEU A 120 4.54 -0.20 1.16
N ALA A 121 3.80 -0.86 0.26
CA ALA A 121 3.72 -2.31 0.16
C ALA A 121 4.23 -2.86 -1.17
N PHE A 122 4.14 -2.10 -2.27
CA PHE A 122 4.45 -2.59 -3.62
C PHE A 122 5.88 -3.13 -3.75
N LYS A 123 6.83 -2.50 -3.07
CA LYS A 123 8.24 -2.97 -3.01
C LYS A 123 8.39 -4.41 -2.49
N ASN A 124 7.40 -4.91 -1.74
CA ASN A 124 7.41 -6.24 -1.14
C ASN A 124 6.83 -7.32 -2.07
N PHE A 125 6.23 -6.95 -3.20
CA PHE A 125 5.65 -7.91 -4.14
C PHE A 125 6.74 -8.63 -4.93
N LYS A 126 6.65 -9.96 -4.97
CA LYS A 126 7.62 -10.82 -5.64
C LYS A 126 7.50 -10.75 -7.16
N GLN A 127 6.29 -10.54 -7.66
CA GLN A 127 5.94 -10.51 -9.07
C GLN A 127 5.29 -9.16 -9.44
N PRO A 128 6.06 -8.04 -9.49
CA PRO A 128 5.50 -6.70 -9.64
C PRO A 128 4.69 -6.50 -10.92
N VAL A 129 5.13 -7.06 -12.06
CA VAL A 129 4.37 -6.98 -13.32
C VAL A 129 3.04 -7.71 -13.20
N LYS A 130 3.03 -8.91 -12.60
CA LYS A 130 1.80 -9.67 -12.40
C LYS A 130 0.85 -8.96 -11.43
N ALA A 131 1.38 -8.34 -10.38
CA ALA A 131 0.59 -7.51 -9.47
C ALA A 131 -0.07 -6.34 -10.20
N LEU A 132 0.68 -5.62 -11.06
CA LEU A 132 0.12 -4.54 -11.87
C LEU A 132 -0.92 -5.05 -12.89
N SER A 133 -0.71 -6.22 -13.50
CA SER A 133 -1.70 -6.82 -14.41
C SER A 133 -2.99 -7.22 -13.68
N GLU A 134 -2.90 -7.73 -12.45
CA GLU A 134 -4.06 -8.01 -11.63
C GLU A 134 -4.77 -6.71 -11.18
N ILE A 135 -4.01 -5.67 -10.81
CA ILE A 135 -4.57 -4.33 -10.53
C ILE A 135 -5.36 -3.83 -11.76
N TYR A 136 -4.77 -3.91 -12.95
CA TYR A 136 -5.46 -3.54 -14.18
C TYR A 136 -6.74 -4.37 -14.39
N ARG A 137 -6.67 -5.69 -14.20
CA ARG A 137 -7.80 -6.59 -14.42
C ARG A 137 -9.00 -6.24 -13.54
N VAL A 138 -8.76 -6.02 -12.24
CA VAL A 138 -9.85 -5.78 -11.27
C VAL A 138 -10.31 -4.31 -11.24
N LEU A 139 -9.54 -3.39 -11.80
CA LEU A 139 -9.91 -1.98 -11.94
C LEU A 139 -10.96 -1.83 -13.03
N LYS A 140 -12.01 -1.02 -12.80
CA LYS A 140 -13.04 -0.67 -13.80
C LYS A 140 -12.46 0.20 -14.92
N PRO A 141 -13.03 0.17 -16.13
CA PRO A 141 -12.73 1.19 -17.14
C PRO A 141 -13.00 2.59 -16.57
N GLY A 142 -12.05 3.51 -16.74
CA GLY A 142 -12.07 4.85 -16.16
C GLY A 142 -11.63 4.92 -14.69
N GLY A 143 -11.36 3.79 -14.05
CA GLY A 143 -10.87 3.71 -12.68
C GLY A 143 -9.41 4.13 -12.54
N THR A 144 -8.99 4.43 -11.32
CA THR A 144 -7.63 4.86 -10.99
C THR A 144 -7.00 3.96 -9.93
N ALA A 145 -5.75 3.53 -10.16
CA ALA A 145 -4.94 2.92 -9.11
C ALA A 145 -3.88 3.91 -8.62
N LEU A 146 -3.81 4.09 -7.31
CA LEU A 146 -2.86 4.95 -6.61
C LEU A 146 -1.87 4.10 -5.82
N ILE A 147 -0.60 4.12 -6.23
CA ILE A 147 0.49 3.41 -5.55
C ILE A 147 1.44 4.44 -4.96
N MET A 148 1.55 4.48 -3.63
CA MET A 148 2.49 5.33 -2.91
C MET A 148 3.59 4.45 -2.31
N ASP A 149 4.84 4.62 -2.74
CA ASP A 149 5.93 3.81 -2.20
C ASP A 149 7.25 4.59 -2.13
N LEU A 150 8.22 4.01 -1.43
CA LEU A 150 9.55 4.56 -1.30
C LEU A 150 10.29 4.51 -2.64
N ASN A 151 11.10 5.55 -2.88
CA ASN A 151 11.99 5.60 -4.02
C ASN A 151 13.39 5.12 -3.63
N LYS A 152 13.91 4.12 -4.35
CA LYS A 152 15.30 3.65 -4.22
C LYS A 152 16.34 4.75 -4.39
N ASP A 153 16.01 5.76 -5.20
CA ASP A 153 16.87 6.90 -5.48
C ASP A 153 16.71 8.05 -4.45
N ALA A 154 15.81 7.89 -3.46
CA ALA A 154 15.65 8.85 -2.37
C ALA A 154 16.94 9.02 -1.55
N THR A 155 17.13 10.20 -0.98
CA THR A 155 18.31 10.49 -0.16
C THR A 155 18.30 9.71 1.15
N MET A 156 19.48 9.43 1.71
CA MET A 156 19.58 8.79 3.03
C MET A 156 18.91 9.62 4.12
N LYS A 157 18.90 10.96 4.00
CA LYS A 157 18.19 11.85 4.92
C LYS A 157 16.69 11.61 4.89
N ALA A 158 16.10 11.51 3.69
CA ALA A 158 14.68 11.26 3.51
C ALA A 158 14.27 9.89 4.07
N THR A 159 15.03 8.84 3.76
CA THR A 159 14.71 7.47 4.25
C THR A 159 14.91 7.31 5.75
N LYS A 160 15.87 8.04 6.37
CA LYS A 160 16.02 8.12 7.82
C LYS A 160 14.78 8.74 8.46
N LYS A 161 14.22 9.82 7.87
CA LYS A 161 13.00 10.47 8.36
C LYS A 161 11.80 9.53 8.38
N VAL A 162 11.66 8.63 7.39
CA VAL A 162 10.62 7.57 7.42
C VAL A 162 10.76 6.69 8.67
N ALA A 163 11.97 6.26 8.98
CA ALA A 163 12.21 5.43 10.16
C ALA A 163 12.01 6.20 11.47
N GLU A 164 12.29 7.51 11.48
CA GLU A 164 12.03 8.39 12.63
C GLU A 164 10.52 8.57 12.88
N ASN A 165 9.71 8.60 11.83
CA ASN A 165 8.25 8.70 11.93
C ASN A 165 7.60 7.49 12.63
N ILE A 166 8.27 6.33 12.65
CA ILE A 166 7.84 5.14 13.40
C ILE A 166 8.57 4.99 14.75
N GLY A 167 9.09 6.09 15.30
CA GLY A 167 9.69 6.13 16.64
C GLY A 167 11.14 5.66 16.73
N LEU A 168 11.79 5.27 15.62
CA LEU A 168 13.21 4.93 15.63
C LEU A 168 14.07 6.19 15.65
N LYS A 169 15.24 6.15 16.36
CA LYS A 169 16.12 7.31 16.49
C LYS A 169 17.58 6.95 16.19
N GLY A 170 18.36 7.96 15.80
CA GLY A 170 19.82 7.85 15.64
C GLY A 170 20.24 6.76 14.63
N LEU A 171 21.18 5.91 15.05
CA LEU A 171 21.72 4.85 14.19
C LEU A 171 20.66 3.81 13.79
N LYS A 172 19.68 3.50 14.67
CA LYS A 172 18.59 2.57 14.36
C LYS A 172 17.72 3.10 13.22
N ALA A 173 17.37 4.39 13.23
CA ALA A 173 16.62 5.03 12.15
C ALA A 173 17.41 5.02 10.83
N PHE A 174 18.72 5.29 10.89
CA PHE A 174 19.59 5.24 9.71
C PHE A 174 19.64 3.84 9.09
N ILE A 175 19.85 2.80 9.89
CA ILE A 175 19.92 1.41 9.42
C ILE A 175 18.56 0.98 8.84
N ALA A 176 17.47 1.26 9.54
CA ALA A 176 16.12 0.92 9.09
C ALA A 176 15.78 1.63 7.76
N GLY A 177 16.09 2.92 7.62
CA GLY A 177 15.92 3.68 6.39
C GLY A 177 16.73 3.10 5.23
N ALA A 178 17.98 2.68 5.48
CA ALA A 178 18.82 2.04 4.48
C ALA A 178 18.26 0.70 4.02
N ILE A 179 17.73 -0.11 4.95
CA ILE A 179 17.08 -1.41 4.64
C ILE A 179 15.84 -1.18 3.79
N GLN A 180 14.96 -0.27 4.20
CA GLN A 180 13.73 0.03 3.45
C GLN A 180 14.03 0.52 2.03
N ARG A 181 15.01 1.43 1.88
CA ARG A 181 15.45 1.91 0.59
C ARG A 181 16.02 0.80 -0.30
N SER A 182 16.78 -0.14 0.24
CA SER A 182 17.40 -1.23 -0.52
C SER A 182 16.39 -2.18 -1.14
N GLY A 183 15.19 -2.30 -0.54
CA GLY A 183 14.07 -3.09 -1.07
C GLY A 183 13.16 -2.33 -2.04
N ALA A 184 13.26 -0.99 -2.07
CA ALA A 184 12.44 -0.15 -2.93
C ALA A 184 12.83 -0.25 -4.42
N TYR A 185 11.91 0.18 -5.28
CA TYR A 185 12.16 0.32 -6.72
C TYR A 185 12.53 1.77 -7.06
N SER A 186 13.32 1.93 -8.13
CA SER A 186 13.54 3.24 -8.75
C SER A 186 12.37 3.60 -9.67
N ARG A 187 12.26 4.88 -10.03
CA ARG A 187 11.28 5.34 -11.02
C ARG A 187 11.42 4.55 -12.35
N LYS A 188 12.63 4.36 -12.83
CA LYS A 188 12.90 3.62 -14.07
C LYS A 188 12.46 2.15 -14.00
N GLU A 189 12.68 1.49 -12.87
CA GLU A 189 12.18 0.12 -12.65
C GLU A 189 10.66 0.09 -12.70
N PHE A 190 9.96 1.06 -12.08
CA PHE A 190 8.50 1.15 -12.14
C PHE A 190 7.98 1.39 -13.55
N GLU A 191 8.55 2.34 -14.28
CA GLU A 191 8.22 2.59 -15.69
C GLU A 191 8.40 1.33 -16.55
N THR A 192 9.46 0.55 -16.28
CA THR A 192 9.68 -0.75 -16.94
C THR A 192 8.57 -1.76 -16.60
N PHE A 193 8.14 -1.84 -15.34
CA PHE A 193 7.05 -2.75 -14.96
C PHE A 193 5.73 -2.35 -15.61
N ILE A 194 5.37 -1.06 -15.62
CA ILE A 194 4.16 -0.54 -16.26
C ILE A 194 4.17 -0.87 -17.77
N ALA A 195 5.30 -0.68 -18.45
CA ALA A 195 5.44 -0.96 -19.89
C ALA A 195 5.16 -2.43 -20.27
N HIS A 196 5.25 -3.37 -19.30
CA HIS A 196 4.93 -4.79 -19.50
C HIS A 196 3.48 -5.13 -19.08
N THR A 197 2.62 -4.13 -18.92
CA THR A 197 1.21 -4.28 -18.57
C THR A 197 0.30 -3.62 -19.60
N GLU A 198 -1.00 -3.72 -19.38
CA GLU A 198 -2.01 -3.08 -20.22
C GLU A 198 -2.21 -1.59 -19.91
N PHE A 199 -1.65 -1.06 -18.82
CA PHE A 199 -1.71 0.37 -18.50
C PHE A 199 -1.02 1.21 -19.58
N LYS A 200 -1.74 2.20 -20.15
CA LYS A 200 -1.21 3.13 -21.15
C LYS A 200 -1.12 4.56 -20.62
N GLU A 201 -1.98 4.90 -19.66
CA GLU A 201 -2.01 6.22 -19.04
C GLU A 201 -1.51 6.13 -17.61
N TYR A 202 -0.45 6.87 -17.31
CA TYR A 202 0.08 6.95 -15.94
C TYR A 202 0.81 8.27 -15.68
N GLU A 203 0.86 8.63 -14.42
CA GLU A 203 1.65 9.75 -13.91
C GLU A 203 2.46 9.27 -12.70
N ILE A 204 3.74 9.70 -12.63
CA ILE A 204 4.61 9.46 -11.47
C ILE A 204 5.03 10.81 -10.90
N ARG A 205 4.53 11.15 -9.72
CA ARG A 205 4.88 12.35 -8.96
C ARG A 205 5.91 11.99 -7.90
N ASN A 206 7.06 12.66 -7.91
CA ASN A 206 8.05 12.50 -6.86
C ASN A 206 7.56 13.18 -5.57
N THR A 207 7.77 12.52 -4.44
CA THR A 207 7.59 13.09 -3.11
C THR A 207 8.95 13.22 -2.41
N GLU A 208 9.01 13.81 -1.21
CA GLU A 208 10.26 13.94 -0.46
C GLU A 208 10.94 12.58 -0.21
N MET A 209 10.17 11.51 -0.01
CA MET A 209 10.66 10.20 0.42
C MET A 209 10.44 9.08 -0.60
N GLY A 210 9.62 9.33 -1.62
CA GLY A 210 9.19 8.29 -2.54
C GLY A 210 8.54 8.86 -3.80
N PHE A 211 7.48 8.23 -4.21
CA PHE A 211 6.64 8.69 -5.31
C PHE A 211 5.19 8.22 -5.13
N SER A 212 4.27 8.99 -5.68
CA SER A 212 2.89 8.59 -5.94
C SER A 212 2.74 8.29 -7.42
N ILE A 213 2.24 7.09 -7.72
CA ILE A 213 2.03 6.59 -9.08
C ILE A 213 0.53 6.48 -9.29
N PHE A 214 0.04 7.15 -10.31
CA PHE A 214 -1.35 7.13 -10.73
C PHE A 214 -1.45 6.35 -12.03
N LEU A 215 -2.23 5.27 -12.04
CA LEU A 215 -2.44 4.42 -13.21
C LEU A 215 -3.92 4.48 -13.58
N LYS A 216 -4.23 4.76 -14.85
CA LYS A 216 -5.61 4.77 -15.38
C LYS A 216 -5.88 3.59 -16.29
N LYS A 217 -7.09 3.01 -16.13
CA LYS A 217 -7.59 1.99 -17.04
C LYS A 217 -8.55 2.57 -18.06
#